data_eec6f09b952317c71ac3302c926afe9d
#
_entry.id   eec6f09b952317c71ac3302c926afe9d
#
_cell.length_a   1.000
_cell.length_b   1.000
_cell.length_c   1.000
_cell.angle_alpha   90.00
_cell.angle_beta   90.00
_cell.angle_gamma   90.00
#
_symmetry.space_group_name_H-M   'P 1'
#
loop_
_entity.id
_entity.type
_entity.pdbx_description
1 polymer ?
#
loop_
_entity_poly.entity_id
_entity_poly.type
_entity_poly.pdbx_seq_one_letter_code
_entity_poly.pdbx_strand_id
1 'polypeptide(L)'
;VDAYSSLDAEQSGRALDASLRNLDGEEGDVSDVITPLLDTSAGDGAATEDGQVLDGVTNDTEASDVTDPDEDVLVDVEGEDISATDASLVEEDISQGEEDTTVVEEGWRSALYPTDWFPGFSDNEGRFLHDFSYAGYGNGEVSLPTVSLDEVFDVVADFGADPSGETDATGAIQNAIDEASGAGGGVVFFPEGLFRVDGKLLISASNVVLKGVSPEASRLYFSQSNGMAYLGHIRFLGSPAMGTDLPLSQDGESGSFEVFVEDASSLEVGQDIVIGWVITEAFVAAHDMTGTWEAFNGTWQPFFQREVVSIDMETTPHRVEVDVPLRYLSRVSDSASIRPQNGLLSECGVEDLGLSNAVAWSAAWAQNQVHVLSMENVKDSWIRNVASFPSPLAPTSGNGVGAHLQSSGILVKLSKRVSVVESTLSDAENIGSGGNGYLFEVRQSDEVLFRDCVGKNGRHNFIQNWGFGTTGCVWLRVESEGGTSGLNESFPFGLTGYSEFHHSLATGNLIDSSTFHDGFSIINRGSYSSGAGHTGTENVFWNTGGTGLLRSKQFGWGYVIGTALQLEVELESGLFSGTTDGSSDYLEGYEAAADLSPSSLYEDQLARRLSLEP
;
A
#
# COMPACT_ATOMS: atom_id res chain seq x y z
N VAL A 1 -49.02 -16.12 8.67
CA VAL A 1 -47.74 -16.61 9.17
C VAL A 1 -46.99 -17.04 7.92
N ASP A 2 -46.27 -16.15 7.29
CA ASP A 2 -45.24 -16.33 6.28
C ASP A 2 -45.20 -15.09 5.36
N ALA A 3 -44.67 -13.99 5.84
CA ALA A 3 -44.38 -12.81 5.00
C ALA A 3 -43.39 -11.80 5.65
N TYR A 4 -42.60 -12.22 6.63
CA TYR A 4 -41.70 -11.28 7.32
C TYR A 4 -40.20 -11.63 7.29
N SER A 5 -39.79 -12.70 6.60
CA SER A 5 -38.35 -13.12 6.59
C SER A 5 -37.54 -12.70 5.36
N SER A 6 -38.15 -12.04 4.38
CA SER A 6 -37.43 -11.66 3.14
C SER A 6 -37.05 -10.16 3.03
N LEU A 7 -37.55 -9.35 3.97
CA LEU A 7 -37.30 -7.90 3.93
C LEU A 7 -36.04 -7.48 4.72
N ASP A 8 -35.63 -8.23 5.73
CA ASP A 8 -34.47 -7.87 6.56
C ASP A 8 -33.13 -8.19 5.91
N ALA A 9 -33.06 -9.27 5.13
CA ALA A 9 -31.85 -9.61 4.39
C ALA A 9 -31.53 -8.65 3.20
N GLU A 10 -32.58 -8.15 2.55
CA GLU A 10 -32.42 -7.12 1.51
C GLU A 10 -32.07 -5.73 2.09
N GLN A 11 -32.52 -5.43 3.31
CA GLN A 11 -32.18 -4.13 3.92
C GLN A 11 -30.78 -4.12 4.53
N SER A 12 -30.29 -5.22 5.10
CA SER A 12 -28.90 -5.29 5.59
C SER A 12 -27.86 -5.32 4.45
N GLY A 13 -28.12 -6.06 3.37
CA GLY A 13 -27.30 -6.04 2.17
C GLY A 13 -27.30 -4.69 1.46
N ARG A 14 -28.46 -4.01 1.43
CA ARG A 14 -28.55 -2.65 0.88
C ARG A 14 -27.91 -1.59 1.78
N ALA A 15 -27.89 -1.77 3.08
CA ALA A 15 -27.20 -0.84 3.99
C ALA A 15 -25.68 -0.96 3.86
N LEU A 16 -25.14 -2.17 3.69
CA LEU A 16 -23.71 -2.37 3.44
C LEU A 16 -23.29 -1.86 2.04
N ASP A 17 -24.09 -2.17 1.01
CA ASP A 17 -23.89 -1.67 -0.35
C ASP A 17 -24.09 -0.14 -0.42
N ALA A 18 -25.02 0.43 0.36
CA ALA A 18 -25.19 1.86 0.48
C ALA A 18 -24.06 2.53 1.27
N SER A 19 -23.53 1.90 2.33
CA SER A 19 -22.38 2.46 3.06
C SER A 19 -21.09 2.39 2.21
N LEU A 20 -20.88 1.30 1.47
CA LEU A 20 -19.77 1.17 0.53
C LEU A 20 -19.94 2.09 -0.69
N ARG A 21 -21.16 2.31 -1.17
CA ARG A 21 -21.45 3.23 -2.27
C ARG A 21 -21.44 4.69 -1.87
N ASN A 22 -21.83 5.03 -0.65
CA ASN A 22 -21.73 6.39 -0.12
C ASN A 22 -20.28 6.78 0.22
N LEU A 23 -19.40 5.80 0.44
CA LEU A 23 -17.97 6.03 0.60
C LEU A 23 -17.27 6.29 -0.75
N ASP A 24 -17.87 5.85 -1.87
CA ASP A 24 -17.35 6.06 -3.22
C ASP A 24 -17.98 7.25 -3.97
N GLY A 25 -19.00 7.92 -3.43
CA GLY A 25 -19.72 8.89 -4.23
C GLY A 25 -20.66 9.82 -3.49
N GLU A 26 -20.20 10.71 -2.67
CA GLU A 26 -20.92 11.96 -2.51
C GLU A 26 -20.45 12.94 -3.59
N GLU A 27 -21.20 13.02 -4.68
CA GLU A 27 -21.43 14.26 -5.38
C GLU A 27 -22.13 15.23 -4.42
N GLY A 28 -21.40 15.73 -3.44
CA GLY A 28 -21.74 16.98 -2.79
C GLY A 28 -21.42 18.08 -3.77
N ASP A 29 -22.46 18.67 -4.36
CA ASP A 29 -22.38 19.96 -5.02
C ASP A 29 -21.77 20.98 -4.06
N VAL A 30 -20.45 21.12 -4.12
CA VAL A 30 -19.70 22.17 -3.43
C VAL A 30 -19.35 23.24 -4.46
N SER A 31 -20.36 23.80 -5.05
CA SER A 31 -20.30 25.13 -5.61
C SER A 31 -20.62 26.11 -4.49
N ASP A 32 -19.75 26.27 -3.50
CA ASP A 32 -19.57 27.56 -2.84
C ASP A 32 -18.41 27.47 -1.85
N VAL A 33 -17.49 28.41 -2.02
CA VAL A 33 -16.35 28.71 -1.15
C VAL A 33 -15.15 27.78 -1.31
N ILE A 34 -14.50 27.82 -2.46
CA ILE A 34 -13.08 27.50 -2.56
C ILE A 34 -12.29 28.73 -2.09
N THR A 35 -12.07 28.82 -0.80
CA THR A 35 -10.85 29.46 -0.32
C THR A 35 -9.77 28.40 -0.49
N PRO A 36 -8.70 28.62 -1.26
CA PRO A 36 -7.64 27.65 -1.38
C PRO A 36 -6.94 27.53 -0.04
N LEU A 37 -7.25 26.48 0.72
CA LEU A 37 -6.48 26.09 1.88
C LEU A 37 -5.20 25.43 1.36
N LEU A 38 -4.11 26.19 1.48
CA LEU A 38 -2.75 25.74 1.31
C LEU A 38 -2.52 24.48 2.17
N ASP A 39 -2.24 23.36 1.54
CA ASP A 39 -1.52 22.27 2.17
C ASP A 39 -0.07 22.76 2.32
N THR A 40 0.19 23.50 3.40
CA THR A 40 1.52 24.03 3.69
C THR A 40 2.25 23.04 4.57
N SER A 41 2.76 21.97 3.98
CA SER A 41 3.88 21.24 4.56
C SER A 41 5.21 21.91 4.21
N ALA A 42 5.32 23.21 4.47
CA ALA A 42 6.60 23.90 4.36
C ALA A 42 6.75 24.80 5.58
N GLY A 43 7.82 24.56 6.30
CA GLY A 43 8.13 25.14 7.59
C GLY A 43 8.30 26.64 7.65
N ASP A 44 8.12 27.08 8.86
CA ASP A 44 8.70 28.19 9.60
C ASP A 44 8.91 29.55 8.99
N GLY A 45 8.22 30.51 9.60
CA GLY A 45 8.60 31.91 9.61
C GLY A 45 7.62 32.72 10.44
N ALA A 46 7.96 32.98 11.69
CA ALA A 46 7.23 33.85 12.59
C ALA A 46 6.95 35.21 11.96
N ALA A 47 5.69 35.63 11.92
CA ALA A 47 5.30 36.98 11.57
C ALA A 47 4.87 37.75 12.83
N THR A 48 5.67 38.72 13.24
CA THR A 48 5.23 39.81 14.11
C THR A 48 4.58 40.90 13.26
N GLU A 49 3.44 41.38 13.74
CA GLU A 49 2.78 42.58 13.24
C GLU A 49 3.70 43.80 13.29
N ASP A 50 3.78 44.59 12.25
CA ASP A 50 3.47 46.03 12.22
C ASP A 50 3.66 46.58 10.80
N GLY A 51 2.68 47.32 10.35
CA GLY A 51 2.68 48.02 9.08
C GLY A 51 3.54 49.29 9.09
N GLN A 52 4.14 49.58 7.97
CA GLN A 52 4.19 50.92 7.36
C GLN A 52 4.77 50.88 5.95
N VAL A 53 4.08 51.53 5.07
CA VAL A 53 4.46 51.88 3.69
C VAL A 53 5.62 52.85 3.70
N LEU A 54 6.64 52.69 2.84
CA LEU A 54 7.37 53.80 2.19
C LEU A 54 8.08 53.35 0.92
N ASP A 55 7.99 54.24 -0.06
CA ASP A 55 8.46 54.23 -1.42
C ASP A 55 10.00 54.06 -1.62
N GLY A 56 10.32 53.46 -2.76
CA GLY A 56 11.28 53.89 -3.75
C GLY A 56 12.75 53.92 -3.40
N VAL A 57 13.56 53.20 -4.19
CA VAL A 57 14.70 53.76 -4.93
C VAL A 57 15.29 52.65 -5.84
N THR A 58 15.40 52.98 -7.11
CA THR A 58 16.18 52.35 -8.17
C THR A 58 17.66 52.51 -7.90
N ASN A 59 18.48 51.50 -8.27
CA ASN A 59 19.65 51.75 -9.13
C ASN A 59 20.39 50.46 -9.57
N ASP A 60 20.68 50.52 -10.82
CA ASP A 60 21.58 49.80 -11.71
C ASP A 60 22.97 49.44 -11.19
N THR A 61 23.52 48.48 -11.90
CA THR A 61 24.89 48.27 -12.46
C THR A 61 25.45 46.94 -12.01
N GLU A 62 26.06 46.16 -12.75
CA GLU A 62 26.72 46.05 -14.08
C GLU A 62 27.16 44.61 -14.26
N ALA A 63 27.16 44.16 -15.49
CA ALA A 63 27.72 42.88 -15.94
C ALA A 63 29.26 42.89 -15.88
N SER A 64 29.85 41.74 -15.63
CA SER A 64 31.20 41.46 -16.12
C SER A 64 31.34 40.00 -16.58
N ASP A 65 31.53 39.92 -17.84
CA ASP A 65 32.05 38.87 -18.68
C ASP A 65 33.42 38.36 -18.18
N VAL A 66 33.65 37.05 -18.14
CA VAL A 66 34.98 36.43 -18.39
C VAL A 66 34.80 35.00 -18.91
N THR A 67 35.14 34.86 -20.12
CA THR A 67 35.63 33.82 -21.04
C THR A 67 36.12 32.49 -20.46
N ASP A 68 35.70 31.45 -21.17
CA ASP A 68 36.28 30.12 -21.34
C ASP A 68 37.78 30.17 -21.82
N PRO A 69 38.59 29.19 -21.50
CA PRO A 69 39.01 28.31 -22.60
C PRO A 69 39.20 26.81 -22.25
N ASP A 70 38.93 26.00 -23.28
CA ASP A 70 39.30 24.63 -23.58
C ASP A 70 40.68 24.16 -23.07
N GLU A 71 40.77 22.88 -22.74
CA GLU A 71 41.76 21.95 -23.34
C GLU A 71 41.54 20.49 -22.93
N ASP A 72 41.46 19.65 -23.94
CA ASP A 72 41.51 18.19 -23.95
C ASP A 72 42.78 17.64 -23.34
N VAL A 73 42.70 16.55 -22.58
CA VAL A 73 43.76 15.56 -22.42
C VAL A 73 43.23 14.14 -22.50
N LEU A 74 43.42 13.52 -23.65
CA LEU A 74 43.38 12.08 -23.86
C LEU A 74 44.62 11.44 -23.23
N VAL A 75 44.46 10.39 -22.46
CA VAL A 75 45.51 9.44 -22.12
C VAL A 75 45.09 8.03 -22.51
N ASP A 76 45.71 7.55 -23.57
CA ASP A 76 45.78 6.14 -23.98
C ASP A 76 46.56 5.34 -22.92
N VAL A 77 46.08 4.18 -22.57
CA VAL A 77 46.88 3.09 -21.99
C VAL A 77 46.56 1.78 -22.70
N GLU A 78 47.60 1.32 -23.36
CA GLU A 78 47.68 0.10 -24.15
C GLU A 78 47.45 -1.17 -23.33
N GLY A 79 46.90 -2.19 -23.98
CA GLY A 79 46.72 -3.51 -23.45
C GLY A 79 48.00 -4.34 -23.44
N GLU A 80 48.12 -5.23 -22.48
CA GLU A 80 49.02 -6.37 -22.56
C GLU A 80 48.29 -7.69 -22.33
N ASP A 81 48.37 -8.53 -23.36
CA ASP A 81 48.07 -9.97 -23.36
C ASP A 81 49.01 -10.72 -22.42
N ILE A 82 48.51 -11.61 -21.59
CA ILE A 82 49.30 -12.73 -21.05
C ILE A 82 48.51 -14.03 -21.15
N SER A 83 49.09 -14.95 -21.91
CA SER A 83 48.70 -16.30 -22.21
C SER A 83 48.89 -17.28 -21.04
N ALA A 84 48.05 -18.33 -21.07
CA ALA A 84 48.16 -19.52 -20.22
C ALA A 84 49.46 -20.30 -20.41
N THR A 85 49.98 -20.85 -19.32
CA THR A 85 50.50 -22.19 -19.05
C THR A 85 51.28 -22.19 -17.73
N ASP A 86 51.04 -22.99 -16.76
CA ASP A 86 51.63 -24.32 -16.53
C ASP A 86 51.21 -24.83 -15.12
N ALA A 87 50.84 -26.10 -15.09
CA ALA A 87 50.56 -26.80 -13.87
C ALA A 87 51.83 -27.42 -13.31
N SER A 88 52.16 -27.20 -12.03
CA SER A 88 53.01 -28.13 -11.29
C SER A 88 52.66 -28.18 -9.82
N LEU A 89 52.42 -29.39 -9.36
CA LEU A 89 52.18 -29.86 -8.00
C LEU A 89 53.36 -29.51 -7.09
N VAL A 90 53.13 -29.01 -5.89
CA VAL A 90 54.01 -29.18 -4.72
C VAL A 90 53.16 -29.47 -3.50
N GLU A 91 53.48 -30.60 -2.85
CA GLU A 91 52.91 -31.11 -1.61
C GLU A 91 53.35 -30.30 -0.38
N GLU A 92 52.41 -30.28 0.57
CA GLU A 92 52.53 -30.21 2.02
C GLU A 92 53.48 -29.22 2.72
N ASP A 93 52.89 -28.31 3.46
CA ASP A 93 53.31 -28.05 4.83
C ASP A 93 52.09 -27.66 5.70
N ILE A 94 51.76 -28.53 6.66
CA ILE A 94 50.71 -28.30 7.65
C ILE A 94 51.30 -27.44 8.77
N SER A 95 51.18 -26.15 8.63
CA SER A 95 51.28 -25.25 9.76
C SER A 95 49.89 -24.97 10.32
N GLN A 96 49.67 -25.24 11.60
CA GLN A 96 48.51 -24.85 12.35
C GLN A 96 48.32 -23.31 12.23
N GLY A 97 47.46 -22.90 11.31
CA GLY A 97 46.94 -21.57 11.26
C GLY A 97 45.93 -21.42 12.39
N GLU A 98 46.16 -20.46 13.26
CA GLU A 98 45.16 -19.93 14.17
C GLU A 98 43.90 -19.63 13.34
N GLU A 99 42.76 -20.20 13.75
CA GLU A 99 41.46 -19.79 13.24
C GLU A 99 41.34 -18.29 13.56
N ASP A 100 41.55 -17.45 12.58
CA ASP A 100 41.13 -16.08 12.59
C ASP A 100 39.60 -16.10 12.57
N THR A 101 39.02 -16.25 13.75
CA THR A 101 37.62 -15.95 13.99
C THR A 101 37.50 -14.44 13.80
N THR A 102 37.27 -14.01 12.57
CA THR A 102 36.70 -12.71 12.32
C THR A 102 35.41 -12.65 13.14
N VAL A 103 35.49 -11.97 14.26
CA VAL A 103 34.30 -11.56 15.03
C VAL A 103 33.54 -10.67 14.06
N VAL A 104 32.53 -11.22 13.41
CA VAL A 104 31.51 -10.41 12.76
C VAL A 104 30.91 -9.62 13.92
N GLU A 105 31.17 -8.32 13.98
CA GLU A 105 30.50 -7.46 14.92
C GLU A 105 28.99 -7.68 14.67
N GLU A 106 28.34 -8.36 15.58
CA GLU A 106 26.89 -8.44 15.57
C GLU A 106 26.39 -7.00 15.70
N GLY A 107 25.63 -6.54 14.69
CA GLY A 107 24.99 -5.24 14.75
C GLY A 107 24.14 -5.10 16.02
N TRP A 108 23.72 -3.90 16.37
CA TRP A 108 22.87 -3.66 17.51
C TRP A 108 21.46 -4.24 17.32
N ARG A 109 20.79 -4.64 18.38
CA ARG A 109 19.40 -5.12 18.39
C ARG A 109 18.50 -4.18 19.14
N SER A 110 17.26 -4.04 18.65
CA SER A 110 16.22 -3.31 19.38
C SER A 110 15.89 -3.98 20.71
N ALA A 111 15.68 -3.16 21.74
CA ALA A 111 15.17 -3.63 23.02
C ALA A 111 13.77 -4.25 22.94
N LEU A 112 12.98 -3.86 21.93
CA LEU A 112 11.66 -4.45 21.65
C LEU A 112 11.73 -5.72 20.79
N TYR A 113 12.92 -6.05 20.24
CA TYR A 113 13.15 -7.26 19.46
C TYR A 113 14.44 -7.98 19.88
N PRO A 114 14.54 -8.46 21.12
CA PRO A 114 15.71 -9.21 21.59
C PRO A 114 15.86 -10.55 20.87
N THR A 115 16.99 -11.22 21.06
CA THR A 115 17.29 -12.50 20.39
C THR A 115 16.25 -13.59 20.71
N ASP A 116 15.69 -13.57 21.90
CA ASP A 116 14.67 -14.48 22.42
C ASP A 116 13.24 -13.92 22.29
N TRP A 117 13.03 -12.93 21.41
CA TRP A 117 11.72 -12.40 21.13
C TRP A 117 10.74 -13.50 20.70
N PHE A 118 9.50 -13.36 21.11
CA PHE A 118 8.37 -14.20 20.73
C PHE A 118 7.10 -13.32 20.56
N PRO A 119 6.09 -13.75 19.79
CA PRO A 119 4.82 -13.04 19.68
C PRO A 119 4.19 -12.81 21.06
N GLY A 120 3.88 -11.55 21.40
CA GLY A 120 3.39 -11.16 22.73
C GLY A 120 4.48 -10.69 23.69
N PHE A 121 5.76 -10.65 23.27
CA PHE A 121 6.80 -9.98 24.06
C PHE A 121 6.48 -8.51 24.23
N SER A 122 6.61 -7.99 25.47
CA SER A 122 6.49 -6.57 25.76
C SER A 122 7.55 -6.16 26.78
N ASP A 123 7.96 -4.90 26.73
CA ASP A 123 8.84 -4.32 27.73
C ASP A 123 8.11 -3.92 29.03
N ASN A 124 8.83 -3.34 29.97
CA ASN A 124 8.29 -2.93 31.27
C ASN A 124 7.28 -1.76 31.19
N GLU A 125 7.23 -1.06 30.05
CA GLU A 125 6.31 0.03 29.79
C GLU A 125 5.09 -0.43 28.99
N GLY A 126 5.04 -1.73 28.62
CA GLY A 126 3.97 -2.34 27.86
C GLY A 126 4.09 -2.11 26.35
N ARG A 127 5.25 -1.64 25.85
CA ARG A 127 5.52 -1.49 24.42
C ARG A 127 5.85 -2.85 23.82
N PHE A 128 5.35 -3.11 22.63
CA PHE A 128 5.51 -4.40 21.94
C PHE A 128 5.56 -4.21 20.43
N LEU A 129 6.02 -5.21 19.73
CA LEU A 129 5.94 -5.29 18.27
C LEU A 129 4.99 -6.41 17.87
N HIS A 130 4.10 -6.12 16.92
CA HIS A 130 3.27 -7.16 16.30
C HIS A 130 4.11 -8.19 15.55
N ASP A 131 3.54 -9.36 15.35
CA ASP A 131 4.08 -10.35 14.41
C ASP A 131 3.58 -10.04 12.99
N PHE A 132 4.47 -9.54 12.15
CA PHE A 132 4.18 -9.14 10.77
C PHE A 132 4.38 -10.28 9.77
N SER A 133 4.78 -11.46 10.20
CA SER A 133 5.18 -12.58 9.34
C SER A 133 4.07 -13.13 8.45
N TYR A 134 2.82 -12.72 8.68
CA TYR A 134 1.65 -13.19 7.92
C TYR A 134 1.38 -12.41 6.63
N ALA A 135 2.12 -11.34 6.34
CA ALA A 135 1.87 -10.52 5.17
C ALA A 135 2.22 -11.25 3.87
N GLY A 136 1.37 -11.09 2.86
CA GLY A 136 1.55 -11.62 1.52
C GLY A 136 0.78 -12.92 1.24
N TYR A 137 0.90 -13.35 0.01
CA TYR A 137 0.26 -14.57 -0.52
C TYR A 137 0.48 -15.77 0.41
N GLY A 138 -0.60 -16.51 0.71
CA GLY A 138 -0.55 -17.68 1.58
C GLY A 138 0.06 -17.39 2.96
N ASN A 139 -0.22 -16.26 3.58
CA ASN A 139 0.36 -15.82 4.86
C ASN A 139 1.91 -15.76 4.86
N GLY A 140 2.54 -15.55 3.68
CA GLY A 140 4.00 -15.58 3.54
C GLY A 140 4.63 -16.97 3.63
N GLU A 141 3.86 -18.02 3.86
CA GLU A 141 4.35 -19.40 4.10
C GLU A 141 4.80 -20.10 2.82
N VAL A 142 4.23 -19.69 1.70
CA VAL A 142 4.50 -20.30 0.40
C VAL A 142 5.01 -19.27 -0.60
N SER A 143 5.86 -19.72 -1.51
CA SER A 143 6.31 -18.88 -2.62
C SER A 143 5.15 -18.56 -3.56
N LEU A 144 5.22 -17.42 -4.24
CA LEU A 144 4.28 -17.11 -5.31
C LEU A 144 4.25 -18.22 -6.36
N PRO A 145 3.08 -18.55 -6.92
CA PRO A 145 2.96 -19.60 -7.92
C PRO A 145 3.89 -19.40 -9.12
N THR A 146 4.44 -20.50 -9.63
CA THR A 146 5.09 -20.51 -10.94
C THR A 146 4.03 -20.77 -12.01
N VAL A 147 3.76 -19.76 -12.82
CA VAL A 147 2.72 -19.83 -13.84
C VAL A 147 3.24 -20.56 -15.08
N SER A 148 2.63 -21.70 -15.43
CA SER A 148 2.95 -22.44 -16.65
C SER A 148 2.36 -21.77 -17.89
N LEU A 149 3.09 -21.84 -19.01
CA LEU A 149 2.63 -21.40 -20.34
C LEU A 149 2.29 -22.58 -21.27
N ASP A 150 2.12 -23.80 -20.73
CA ASP A 150 1.83 -25.00 -21.54
C ASP A 150 0.41 -24.97 -22.12
N GLU A 151 -0.55 -24.43 -21.38
CA GLU A 151 -1.94 -24.23 -21.82
C GLU A 151 -2.36 -22.82 -21.45
N VAL A 152 -2.49 -21.94 -22.44
CA VAL A 152 -2.83 -20.52 -22.24
C VAL A 152 -3.95 -20.10 -23.18
N PHE A 153 -4.62 -19.04 -22.81
CA PHE A 153 -5.54 -18.28 -23.66
C PHE A 153 -4.74 -17.14 -24.30
N ASP A 154 -4.14 -17.37 -25.48
CA ASP A 154 -3.30 -16.38 -26.16
C ASP A 154 -4.19 -15.31 -26.81
N VAL A 155 -4.08 -14.06 -26.33
CA VAL A 155 -4.95 -12.96 -26.79
C VAL A 155 -4.79 -12.67 -28.28
N VAL A 156 -3.65 -12.98 -28.90
CA VAL A 156 -3.39 -12.79 -30.34
C VAL A 156 -3.77 -14.02 -31.15
N ALA A 157 -3.19 -15.18 -30.79
CA ALA A 157 -3.32 -16.38 -31.58
C ALA A 157 -4.75 -16.95 -31.55
N ASP A 158 -5.41 -16.93 -30.37
CA ASP A 158 -6.73 -17.53 -30.20
C ASP A 158 -7.87 -16.52 -30.32
N PHE A 159 -7.64 -15.25 -29.95
CA PHE A 159 -8.69 -14.23 -29.86
C PHE A 159 -8.52 -13.07 -30.85
N GLY A 160 -7.37 -12.98 -31.52
CA GLY A 160 -7.15 -12.00 -32.61
C GLY A 160 -6.94 -10.56 -32.12
N ALA A 161 -6.43 -10.37 -30.88
CA ALA A 161 -6.01 -9.06 -30.43
C ALA A 161 -4.90 -8.49 -31.33
N ASP A 162 -4.95 -7.19 -31.60
CA ASP A 162 -3.94 -6.50 -32.40
C ASP A 162 -2.73 -6.13 -31.56
N PRO A 163 -1.54 -6.75 -31.78
CA PRO A 163 -0.34 -6.44 -31.03
C PRO A 163 0.43 -5.22 -31.55
N SER A 164 -0.08 -4.51 -32.56
CA SER A 164 0.53 -3.28 -33.09
C SER A 164 0.13 -2.02 -32.33
N GLY A 165 -0.99 -2.07 -31.57
CA GLY A 165 -1.57 -0.93 -30.88
C GLY A 165 -2.36 0.03 -31.78
N GLU A 166 -2.59 -0.33 -33.03
CA GLU A 166 -3.34 0.51 -33.98
C GLU A 166 -4.85 0.39 -33.81
N THR A 167 -5.34 -0.81 -33.48
CA THR A 167 -6.77 -1.09 -33.31
C THR A 167 -7.11 -1.49 -31.87
N ASP A 168 -8.38 -1.29 -31.51
CA ASP A 168 -8.89 -1.63 -30.19
C ASP A 168 -8.90 -3.15 -29.95
N ALA A 169 -8.15 -3.61 -28.96
CA ALA A 169 -8.06 -5.00 -28.56
C ALA A 169 -8.99 -5.35 -27.37
N THR A 170 -9.78 -4.40 -26.85
CA THR A 170 -10.61 -4.59 -25.64
C THR A 170 -11.46 -5.86 -25.72
N GLY A 171 -12.19 -6.03 -26.81
CA GLY A 171 -13.11 -7.17 -26.98
C GLY A 171 -12.38 -8.51 -27.08
N ALA A 172 -11.25 -8.56 -27.78
CA ALA A 172 -10.44 -9.77 -27.90
C ALA A 172 -9.85 -10.20 -26.55
N ILE A 173 -9.29 -9.26 -25.81
CA ILE A 173 -8.72 -9.52 -24.47
C ILE A 173 -9.81 -9.92 -23.49
N GLN A 174 -10.96 -9.22 -23.47
CA GLN A 174 -12.06 -9.59 -22.57
C GLN A 174 -12.60 -10.99 -22.90
N ASN A 175 -12.70 -11.37 -24.17
CA ASN A 175 -13.12 -12.73 -24.55
C ASN A 175 -12.13 -13.80 -24.04
N ALA A 176 -10.82 -13.52 -24.06
CA ALA A 176 -9.82 -14.43 -23.49
C ALA A 176 -10.00 -14.58 -21.96
N ILE A 177 -10.25 -13.47 -21.27
CA ILE A 177 -10.56 -13.45 -19.83
C ILE A 177 -11.84 -14.23 -19.53
N ASP A 178 -12.89 -14.04 -20.33
CA ASP A 178 -14.18 -14.71 -20.15
C ASP A 178 -14.06 -16.23 -20.40
N GLU A 179 -13.29 -16.64 -21.40
CA GLU A 179 -13.05 -18.06 -21.69
C GLU A 179 -12.23 -18.73 -20.58
N ALA A 180 -11.15 -18.08 -20.10
CA ALA A 180 -10.39 -18.54 -18.94
C ALA A 180 -11.29 -18.66 -17.69
N SER A 181 -12.13 -17.66 -17.44
CA SER A 181 -13.09 -17.67 -16.34
C SER A 181 -14.08 -18.81 -16.46
N GLY A 182 -14.60 -19.05 -17.67
CA GLY A 182 -15.54 -20.14 -17.96
C GLY A 182 -14.92 -21.53 -17.83
N ALA A 183 -13.62 -21.64 -18.05
CA ALA A 183 -12.85 -22.88 -17.84
C ALA A 183 -12.56 -23.20 -16.36
N GLY A 184 -12.86 -22.25 -15.46
CA GLY A 184 -12.58 -22.38 -14.01
C GLY A 184 -11.23 -21.79 -13.59
N GLY A 185 -10.62 -21.01 -14.48
CA GLY A 185 -9.32 -20.38 -14.33
C GLY A 185 -8.42 -20.62 -15.54
N GLY A 186 -7.28 -19.94 -15.55
CA GLY A 186 -6.27 -20.12 -16.59
C GLY A 186 -5.42 -18.88 -16.81
N VAL A 187 -4.43 -19.03 -17.66
CA VAL A 187 -3.49 -17.95 -18.00
C VAL A 187 -3.94 -17.26 -19.28
N VAL A 188 -4.29 -16.00 -19.18
CA VAL A 188 -4.50 -15.10 -20.31
C VAL A 188 -3.14 -14.54 -20.70
N PHE A 189 -2.60 -15.00 -21.81
CA PHE A 189 -1.24 -14.71 -22.23
C PHE A 189 -1.19 -13.58 -23.26
N PHE A 190 -0.33 -12.61 -23.00
CA PHE A 190 -0.02 -11.50 -23.87
C PHE A 190 1.36 -11.72 -24.50
N PRO A 191 1.47 -12.11 -25.76
CA PRO A 191 2.75 -12.17 -26.45
C PRO A 191 3.39 -10.78 -26.57
N GLU A 192 4.62 -10.73 -27.12
CA GLU A 192 5.27 -9.46 -27.42
C GLU A 192 4.38 -8.57 -28.29
N GLY A 193 4.14 -7.34 -27.86
CA GLY A 193 3.31 -6.38 -28.58
C GLY A 193 2.91 -5.17 -27.75
N LEU A 194 2.25 -4.24 -28.43
CA LEU A 194 1.58 -3.09 -27.83
C LEU A 194 0.08 -3.23 -28.06
N PHE A 195 -0.70 -3.36 -27.00
CA PHE A 195 -2.14 -3.57 -27.07
C PHE A 195 -2.89 -2.29 -26.68
N ARG A 196 -3.70 -1.77 -27.60
CA ARG A 196 -4.61 -0.67 -27.33
C ARG A 196 -5.90 -1.20 -26.71
N VAL A 197 -6.31 -0.62 -25.59
CA VAL A 197 -7.53 -0.97 -24.86
C VAL A 197 -8.39 0.27 -24.72
N ASP A 198 -9.48 0.37 -25.47
CA ASP A 198 -10.38 1.53 -25.46
C ASP A 198 -11.47 1.43 -24.37
N GLY A 199 -11.45 0.37 -23.58
CA GLY A 199 -12.39 0.09 -22.50
C GLY A 199 -11.71 -0.31 -21.20
N LYS A 200 -12.41 -1.14 -20.44
CA LYS A 200 -11.96 -1.75 -19.18
C LYS A 200 -11.91 -3.25 -19.35
N LEU A 201 -11.04 -3.91 -18.60
CA LEU A 201 -10.94 -5.36 -18.49
C LEU A 201 -11.44 -5.77 -17.10
N LEU A 202 -12.43 -6.65 -17.05
CA LEU A 202 -13.02 -7.13 -15.81
C LEU A 202 -12.72 -8.61 -15.62
N ILE A 203 -12.15 -8.94 -14.47
CA ILE A 203 -11.93 -10.31 -14.00
C ILE A 203 -12.85 -10.53 -12.79
N SER A 204 -13.79 -11.44 -12.88
CA SER A 204 -14.76 -11.75 -11.82
C SER A 204 -14.79 -13.25 -11.43
N ALA A 205 -13.73 -13.98 -11.79
CA ALA A 205 -13.53 -15.38 -11.44
C ALA A 205 -12.16 -15.59 -10.80
N SER A 206 -12.08 -16.54 -9.88
CA SER A 206 -10.81 -16.99 -9.28
C SER A 206 -9.94 -17.75 -10.29
N ASN A 207 -8.67 -17.92 -9.97
CA ASN A 207 -7.68 -18.68 -10.74
C ASN A 207 -7.36 -18.08 -12.11
N VAL A 208 -7.62 -16.81 -12.36
CA VAL A 208 -7.28 -16.13 -13.62
C VAL A 208 -6.02 -15.32 -13.47
N VAL A 209 -5.03 -15.58 -14.32
CA VAL A 209 -3.75 -14.87 -14.34
C VAL A 209 -3.55 -14.16 -15.67
N LEU A 210 -3.31 -12.85 -15.64
CA LEU A 210 -2.88 -12.07 -16.79
C LEU A 210 -1.36 -12.10 -16.85
N LYS A 211 -0.77 -12.64 -17.92
CA LYS A 211 0.68 -12.82 -18.02
C LYS A 211 1.25 -12.36 -19.35
N GLY A 212 2.27 -11.52 -19.28
CA GLY A 212 3.09 -11.11 -20.42
C GLY A 212 4.38 -11.91 -20.55
N VAL A 213 5.22 -11.46 -21.49
CA VAL A 213 6.60 -11.94 -21.66
C VAL A 213 7.54 -11.16 -20.73
N SER A 214 7.43 -9.86 -20.72
CA SER A 214 8.07 -8.93 -19.80
C SER A 214 7.35 -7.58 -19.87
N PRO A 215 7.56 -6.66 -18.91
CA PRO A 215 6.95 -5.33 -18.95
C PRO A 215 7.34 -4.49 -20.16
N GLU A 216 8.51 -4.74 -20.74
CA GLU A 216 8.99 -4.05 -21.94
C GLU A 216 8.43 -4.68 -23.22
N ALA A 217 8.16 -5.98 -23.21
CA ALA A 217 7.73 -6.73 -24.39
C ALA A 217 6.21 -6.74 -24.54
N SER A 218 5.47 -6.96 -23.46
CA SER A 218 4.00 -7.10 -23.49
C SER A 218 3.35 -5.90 -22.80
N ARG A 219 2.89 -4.93 -23.59
CA ARG A 219 2.46 -3.62 -23.10
C ARG A 219 1.01 -3.32 -23.44
N LEU A 220 0.23 -2.91 -22.44
CA LEU A 220 -1.14 -2.46 -22.60
C LEU A 220 -1.24 -0.96 -22.31
N TYR A 221 -1.92 -0.21 -23.21
CA TYR A 221 -2.26 1.17 -22.91
C TYR A 221 -3.76 1.39 -23.04
N PHE A 222 -4.32 2.16 -22.09
CA PHE A 222 -5.75 2.39 -21.99
C PHE A 222 -6.09 3.80 -22.45
N SER A 223 -7.14 3.93 -23.27
CA SER A 223 -7.55 5.21 -23.85
C SER A 223 -8.80 5.82 -23.19
N GLN A 224 -9.58 5.02 -22.46
CA GLN A 224 -10.78 5.50 -21.80
C GLN A 224 -10.43 6.36 -20.59
N SER A 225 -10.85 7.62 -20.57
CA SER A 225 -10.73 8.50 -19.39
C SER A 225 -12.09 8.85 -18.81
N ASN A 226 -13.06 9.15 -19.65
CA ASN A 226 -14.39 9.56 -19.21
C ASN A 226 -15.16 8.42 -18.53
N GLY A 227 -15.73 8.72 -17.35
CA GLY A 227 -16.46 7.74 -16.54
C GLY A 227 -15.56 6.73 -15.84
N MET A 228 -14.27 7.07 -15.66
CA MET A 228 -13.29 6.23 -14.97
C MET A 228 -13.03 6.67 -13.52
N ALA A 229 -13.65 7.74 -13.06
CA ALA A 229 -13.44 8.21 -11.68
C ALA A 229 -13.64 7.06 -10.68
N TYR A 230 -12.65 6.85 -9.80
CA TYR A 230 -12.60 5.80 -8.76
C TYR A 230 -12.60 4.36 -9.28
N LEU A 231 -12.26 4.14 -10.56
CA LEU A 231 -12.23 2.82 -11.17
C LEU A 231 -10.81 2.45 -11.65
N GLY A 232 -10.57 1.14 -11.78
CA GLY A 232 -9.39 0.60 -12.45
C GLY A 232 -9.68 0.25 -13.92
N HIS A 233 -8.66 0.31 -14.78
CA HIS A 233 -8.77 -0.19 -16.17
C HIS A 233 -8.73 -1.71 -16.22
N ILE A 234 -7.82 -2.33 -15.46
CA ILE A 234 -7.85 -3.77 -15.17
C ILE A 234 -8.45 -3.91 -13.76
N ARG A 235 -9.55 -4.66 -13.64
CA ARG A 235 -10.21 -4.86 -12.35
C ARG A 235 -10.40 -6.34 -12.06
N PHE A 236 -9.77 -6.80 -11.00
CA PHE A 236 -10.18 -8.02 -10.32
C PHE A 236 -11.22 -7.64 -9.28
N LEU A 237 -12.43 -8.13 -9.42
CA LEU A 237 -13.56 -7.69 -8.61
C LEU A 237 -14.35 -8.88 -8.07
N GLY A 238 -14.12 -9.23 -6.80
CA GLY A 238 -14.94 -10.16 -6.06
C GLY A 238 -16.32 -9.57 -5.75
N SER A 239 -17.27 -10.44 -5.52
CA SER A 239 -18.65 -10.09 -5.16
C SER A 239 -18.96 -10.60 -3.75
N PRO A 240 -18.44 -9.93 -2.70
CA PRO A 240 -18.58 -10.42 -1.34
C PRO A 240 -20.04 -10.36 -0.88
N ALA A 241 -20.46 -11.41 -0.19
CA ALA A 241 -21.71 -11.46 0.56
C ALA A 241 -21.39 -11.68 2.04
N MET A 242 -21.89 -10.78 2.88
CA MET A 242 -21.76 -10.90 4.34
C MET A 242 -22.93 -11.70 4.90
N GLY A 243 -22.61 -12.64 5.80
CA GLY A 243 -23.59 -13.42 6.54
C GLY A 243 -24.17 -12.68 7.75
N THR A 244 -24.89 -13.43 8.57
CA THR A 244 -25.51 -12.90 9.81
C THR A 244 -24.42 -12.46 10.80
N ASP A 245 -24.67 -11.33 11.42
CA ASP A 245 -23.84 -10.74 12.48
C ASP A 245 -23.81 -11.65 13.72
N LEU A 246 -22.62 -12.02 14.16
CA LEU A 246 -22.38 -12.83 15.36
C LEU A 246 -21.66 -11.94 16.39
N PRO A 247 -22.37 -11.32 17.34
CA PRO A 247 -21.77 -10.46 18.34
C PRO A 247 -20.72 -11.21 19.17
N LEU A 248 -19.59 -10.56 19.45
CA LEU A 248 -18.63 -11.07 20.41
C LEU A 248 -19.26 -11.11 21.81
N SER A 249 -19.02 -12.17 22.55
CA SER A 249 -19.49 -12.33 23.93
C SER A 249 -18.52 -11.79 24.98
N GLN A 250 -17.28 -11.56 24.59
CA GLN A 250 -16.24 -10.89 25.38
C GLN A 250 -15.30 -10.13 24.44
N ASP A 251 -14.55 -9.19 25.00
CA ASP A 251 -13.59 -8.40 24.23
C ASP A 251 -12.55 -9.30 23.56
N GLY A 252 -12.22 -8.99 22.28
CA GLY A 252 -11.15 -9.65 21.55
C GLY A 252 -9.83 -8.91 21.80
N GLU A 253 -8.89 -9.56 22.47
CA GLU A 253 -7.62 -8.97 22.87
C GLU A 253 -6.65 -8.84 21.69
N SER A 254 -5.86 -7.75 21.66
CA SER A 254 -4.76 -7.61 20.70
C SER A 254 -3.73 -8.72 20.88
N GLY A 255 -3.26 -9.31 19.79
CA GLY A 255 -2.35 -10.47 19.78
C GLY A 255 -3.04 -11.82 19.94
N SER A 256 -4.36 -11.87 20.18
CA SER A 256 -5.10 -13.13 20.32
C SER A 256 -5.50 -13.71 18.96
N PHE A 257 -5.39 -15.04 18.85
CA PHE A 257 -6.00 -15.81 17.76
C PHE A 257 -7.43 -16.24 18.06
N GLU A 258 -7.95 -15.93 19.24
CA GLU A 258 -9.23 -16.43 19.72
C GLU A 258 -10.23 -15.30 19.88
N VAL A 259 -11.43 -15.54 19.40
CA VAL A 259 -12.63 -14.71 19.66
C VAL A 259 -13.77 -15.59 20.14
N PHE A 260 -14.69 -15.01 20.89
CA PHE A 260 -15.75 -15.76 21.55
C PHE A 260 -17.12 -15.22 21.16
N VAL A 261 -18.03 -16.12 20.80
CA VAL A 261 -19.43 -15.82 20.46
C VAL A 261 -20.37 -16.75 21.22
N GLU A 262 -21.61 -16.34 21.46
CA GLU A 262 -22.59 -17.19 22.15
C GLU A 262 -22.91 -18.48 21.36
N ASP A 263 -22.98 -18.39 20.03
CA ASP A 263 -23.25 -19.52 19.14
C ASP A 263 -22.49 -19.40 17.84
N ALA A 264 -21.53 -20.31 17.63
CA ALA A 264 -20.71 -20.42 16.43
C ALA A 264 -21.24 -21.48 15.43
N SER A 265 -22.43 -22.02 15.62
CA SER A 265 -22.96 -23.15 14.81
C SER A 265 -23.17 -22.81 13.33
N SER A 266 -23.17 -21.53 12.97
CA SER A 266 -23.27 -21.07 11.58
C SER A 266 -21.91 -20.83 10.91
N LEU A 267 -20.80 -21.02 11.63
CA LEU A 267 -19.44 -20.89 11.09
C LEU A 267 -18.91 -22.28 10.68
N GLU A 268 -18.00 -22.27 9.71
CA GLU A 268 -17.28 -23.45 9.23
C GLU A 268 -15.78 -23.21 9.26
N VAL A 269 -14.99 -24.25 9.51
CA VAL A 269 -13.52 -24.18 9.37
C VAL A 269 -13.16 -23.92 7.93
N GLY A 270 -12.20 -23.02 7.68
CA GLY A 270 -11.81 -22.55 6.36
C GLY A 270 -12.70 -21.43 5.80
N GLN A 271 -13.71 -21.00 6.59
CA GLN A 271 -14.58 -19.90 6.17
C GLN A 271 -13.89 -18.55 6.36
N ASP A 272 -14.00 -17.69 5.34
CA ASP A 272 -13.64 -16.28 5.46
C ASP A 272 -14.63 -15.55 6.37
N ILE A 273 -14.10 -14.74 7.26
CA ILE A 273 -14.87 -13.90 8.18
C ILE A 273 -14.30 -12.50 8.25
N VAL A 274 -15.13 -11.55 8.61
CA VAL A 274 -14.71 -10.19 8.95
C VAL A 274 -15.06 -9.92 10.41
N ILE A 275 -14.06 -9.49 11.19
CA ILE A 275 -14.25 -9.00 12.55
C ILE A 275 -14.24 -7.48 12.49
N GLY A 276 -15.23 -6.85 13.08
CA GLY A 276 -15.35 -5.41 13.07
C GLY A 276 -16.27 -4.91 14.18
N TRP A 277 -16.42 -3.62 14.28
CA TRP A 277 -17.23 -2.97 15.30
C TRP A 277 -17.81 -1.63 14.84
N VAL A 278 -18.76 -1.13 15.62
CA VAL A 278 -19.36 0.18 15.38
C VAL A 278 -18.40 1.25 15.87
N ILE A 279 -18.18 2.27 15.06
CA ILE A 279 -17.45 3.47 15.47
C ILE A 279 -18.40 4.29 16.37
N THR A 280 -18.45 3.92 17.64
CA THR A 280 -19.33 4.54 18.63
C THR A 280 -18.81 5.91 19.05
N GLU A 281 -19.67 6.75 19.63
CA GLU A 281 -19.24 8.00 20.26
C GLU A 281 -18.17 7.76 21.34
N ALA A 282 -18.25 6.63 22.05
CA ALA A 282 -17.28 6.23 23.07
C ALA A 282 -15.94 5.86 22.42
N PHE A 283 -15.94 5.13 21.30
CA PHE A 283 -14.74 4.83 20.53
C PHE A 283 -14.08 6.12 20.02
N VAL A 284 -14.86 7.01 19.39
CA VAL A 284 -14.37 8.29 18.87
C VAL A 284 -13.78 9.16 19.99
N ALA A 285 -14.46 9.24 21.13
CA ALA A 285 -13.99 10.01 22.30
C ALA A 285 -12.73 9.40 22.93
N ALA A 286 -12.62 8.07 22.99
CA ALA A 286 -11.44 7.39 23.54
C ALA A 286 -10.18 7.62 22.69
N HIS A 287 -10.35 7.96 21.39
CA HIS A 287 -9.28 8.32 20.48
C HIS A 287 -9.08 9.83 20.32
N ASP A 288 -9.79 10.64 21.10
CA ASP A 288 -9.73 12.11 21.03
C ASP A 288 -10.15 12.69 19.65
N MET A 289 -11.04 11.95 18.95
CA MET A 289 -11.46 12.25 17.58
C MET A 289 -12.90 12.80 17.47
N THR A 290 -13.46 13.31 18.58
CA THR A 290 -14.80 13.93 18.58
C THR A 290 -14.84 15.08 17.60
N GLY A 291 -15.81 15.06 16.68
CA GLY A 291 -15.95 16.04 15.59
C GLY A 291 -14.97 15.83 14.43
N THR A 292 -14.22 14.72 14.41
CA THR A 292 -13.25 14.41 13.35
C THR A 292 -13.68 13.18 12.54
N TRP A 293 -13.94 12.04 13.18
CA TRP A 293 -14.38 10.82 12.49
C TRP A 293 -15.89 10.73 12.24
N GLU A 294 -16.52 11.86 11.90
CA GLU A 294 -17.98 11.95 11.74
C GLU A 294 -18.53 11.10 10.60
N ALA A 295 -17.75 10.91 9.53
CA ALA A 295 -18.17 10.10 8.38
C ALA A 295 -18.41 8.62 8.74
N PHE A 296 -17.81 8.12 9.82
CA PHE A 296 -17.89 6.72 10.24
C PHE A 296 -18.76 6.55 11.50
N ASN A 297 -19.12 7.66 12.17
CA ASN A 297 -19.79 7.60 13.46
C ASN A 297 -21.13 6.84 13.38
N GLY A 298 -21.33 5.90 14.31
CA GLY A 298 -22.50 5.05 14.38
C GLY A 298 -22.57 3.94 13.32
N THR A 299 -21.54 3.81 12.46
CA THR A 299 -21.49 2.76 11.45
C THR A 299 -20.55 1.63 11.86
N TRP A 300 -20.91 0.40 11.51
CA TRP A 300 -20.03 -0.76 11.67
C TRP A 300 -18.94 -0.69 10.60
N GLN A 301 -17.69 -0.87 11.02
CA GLN A 301 -16.52 -0.88 10.12
C GLN A 301 -15.80 -2.22 10.21
N PRO A 302 -15.30 -2.76 9.08
CA PRO A 302 -14.41 -3.92 9.08
C PRO A 302 -13.05 -3.51 9.64
N PHE A 303 -12.45 -4.37 10.46
CA PHE A 303 -11.10 -4.17 10.96
C PHE A 303 -10.18 -5.33 10.63
N PHE A 304 -10.67 -6.57 10.67
CA PHE A 304 -9.84 -7.74 10.42
C PHE A 304 -10.56 -8.72 9.50
N GLN A 305 -9.96 -9.00 8.35
CA GLN A 305 -10.35 -10.10 7.48
C GLN A 305 -9.57 -11.34 7.89
N ARG A 306 -10.25 -12.39 8.30
CA ARG A 306 -9.63 -13.60 8.85
C ARG A 306 -10.23 -14.85 8.21
N GLU A 307 -9.63 -16.00 8.51
CA GLU A 307 -10.16 -17.32 8.17
C GLU A 307 -10.32 -18.13 9.45
N VAL A 308 -11.40 -18.90 9.57
CA VAL A 308 -11.67 -19.74 10.73
C VAL A 308 -10.77 -20.98 10.68
N VAL A 309 -9.89 -21.13 11.67
CA VAL A 309 -8.98 -22.29 11.79
C VAL A 309 -9.62 -23.41 12.60
N SER A 310 -10.27 -23.08 13.70
CA SER A 310 -10.94 -24.08 14.54
C SER A 310 -12.15 -23.45 15.26
N ILE A 311 -13.10 -24.31 15.64
CA ILE A 311 -14.28 -23.93 16.41
C ILE A 311 -14.46 -24.91 17.57
N ASP A 312 -14.45 -24.41 18.80
CA ASP A 312 -14.75 -25.18 20.00
C ASP A 312 -16.15 -24.82 20.50
N MET A 313 -17.10 -25.74 20.29
CA MET A 313 -18.49 -25.61 20.74
C MET A 313 -18.75 -26.29 22.10
N GLU A 314 -17.76 -26.91 22.72
CA GLU A 314 -17.87 -27.50 24.05
C GLU A 314 -17.71 -26.45 25.15
N THR A 315 -17.09 -25.33 24.84
CA THR A 315 -16.97 -24.16 25.74
C THR A 315 -18.25 -23.31 25.68
N THR A 316 -18.49 -22.50 26.71
CA THR A 316 -19.58 -21.50 26.73
C THR A 316 -19.02 -20.20 27.30
N PRO A 317 -18.91 -19.12 26.51
CA PRO A 317 -19.23 -19.00 25.08
C PRO A 317 -18.39 -19.90 24.16
N HIS A 318 -18.84 -20.11 22.92
CA HIS A 318 -18.07 -20.86 21.90
C HIS A 318 -16.81 -20.10 21.52
N ARG A 319 -15.70 -20.83 21.35
CA ARG A 319 -14.43 -20.27 20.94
C ARG A 319 -14.23 -20.46 19.43
N VAL A 320 -13.85 -19.41 18.76
CA VAL A 320 -13.46 -19.41 17.34
C VAL A 320 -11.99 -18.99 17.26
N GLU A 321 -11.17 -19.84 16.67
CA GLU A 321 -9.76 -19.57 16.39
C GLU A 321 -9.58 -19.10 14.95
N VAL A 322 -8.75 -18.07 14.74
CA VAL A 322 -8.51 -17.43 13.44
C VAL A 322 -7.05 -17.59 12.99
N ASP A 323 -6.83 -17.48 11.69
CA ASP A 323 -5.54 -17.70 11.01
C ASP A 323 -4.47 -16.66 11.37
N VAL A 324 -4.84 -15.43 11.64
CA VAL A 324 -3.93 -14.33 11.96
C VAL A 324 -4.42 -13.63 13.22
N PRO A 325 -3.55 -13.23 14.17
CA PRO A 325 -3.98 -12.64 15.43
C PRO A 325 -4.68 -11.29 15.21
N LEU A 326 -5.55 -10.92 16.15
CA LEU A 326 -6.11 -9.57 16.22
C LEU A 326 -4.99 -8.57 16.49
N ARG A 327 -5.04 -7.42 15.84
CA ARG A 327 -4.02 -6.38 16.02
C ARG A 327 -4.52 -5.16 16.80
N TYR A 328 -5.77 -5.21 17.27
CA TYR A 328 -6.36 -4.16 18.09
C TYR A 328 -7.48 -4.72 18.96
N LEU A 329 -7.77 -4.02 20.05
CA LEU A 329 -8.80 -4.43 21.01
C LEU A 329 -10.21 -4.29 20.41
N SER A 330 -10.89 -5.41 20.22
CA SER A 330 -12.27 -5.50 19.68
C SER A 330 -13.28 -5.52 20.82
N ARG A 331 -13.86 -4.36 21.17
CA ARG A 331 -14.67 -4.22 22.39
C ARG A 331 -16.14 -4.60 22.16
N VAL A 332 -16.67 -5.39 23.06
CA VAL A 332 -18.13 -5.68 23.12
C VAL A 332 -18.94 -4.39 23.30
N SER A 333 -18.40 -3.42 24.04
CA SER A 333 -19.04 -2.10 24.23
C SER A 333 -19.23 -1.32 22.92
N ASP A 334 -18.41 -1.59 21.92
CA ASP A 334 -18.49 -1.01 20.57
C ASP A 334 -19.25 -1.91 19.60
N SER A 335 -19.99 -2.91 20.11
CA SER A 335 -20.74 -3.89 19.33
C SER A 335 -19.85 -4.68 18.37
N ALA A 336 -18.67 -5.11 18.85
CA ALA A 336 -17.79 -5.95 18.07
C ALA A 336 -18.46 -7.28 17.71
N SER A 337 -18.25 -7.72 16.47
CA SER A 337 -18.91 -8.90 15.92
C SER A 337 -18.09 -9.57 14.82
N ILE A 338 -18.39 -10.84 14.56
CA ILE A 338 -17.96 -11.60 13.39
C ILE A 338 -19.04 -11.53 12.33
N ARG A 339 -18.66 -11.34 11.07
CA ARG A 339 -19.52 -11.52 9.90
C ARG A 339 -18.90 -12.55 8.97
N PRO A 340 -19.55 -13.71 8.74
CA PRO A 340 -19.12 -14.62 7.69
C PRO A 340 -19.07 -13.93 6.34
N GLN A 341 -18.05 -14.21 5.53
CA GLN A 341 -17.87 -13.62 4.21
C GLN A 341 -17.72 -14.71 3.16
N ASN A 342 -18.32 -14.50 1.99
CA ASN A 342 -18.18 -15.35 0.82
C ASN A 342 -17.99 -14.47 -0.41
N GLY A 343 -17.45 -15.04 -1.51
CA GLY A 343 -17.38 -14.35 -2.81
C GLY A 343 -16.13 -13.49 -2.99
N LEU A 344 -15.08 -13.71 -2.18
CA LEU A 344 -13.75 -13.24 -2.50
C LEU A 344 -13.22 -14.03 -3.71
N LEU A 345 -12.51 -13.36 -4.62
CA LEU A 345 -11.70 -14.06 -5.60
C LEU A 345 -10.39 -14.53 -4.96
N SER A 346 -9.84 -15.62 -5.46
CA SER A 346 -8.54 -16.15 -5.01
C SER A 346 -7.72 -16.64 -6.18
N GLU A 347 -6.42 -16.84 -5.96
CA GLU A 347 -5.48 -17.35 -6.96
C GLU A 347 -5.48 -16.53 -8.25
N CYS A 348 -5.61 -15.20 -8.10
CA CYS A 348 -5.59 -14.26 -9.20
C CYS A 348 -4.21 -13.62 -9.32
N GLY A 349 -3.70 -13.46 -10.55
CA GLY A 349 -2.39 -12.88 -10.77
C GLY A 349 -2.29 -11.91 -11.92
N VAL A 350 -1.32 -10.99 -11.83
CA VAL A 350 -0.85 -10.15 -12.95
C VAL A 350 0.67 -10.22 -12.98
N GLU A 351 1.24 -10.65 -14.10
CA GLU A 351 2.67 -10.85 -14.20
C GLU A 351 3.27 -10.33 -15.51
N ASP A 352 4.48 -9.78 -15.42
CA ASP A 352 5.34 -9.50 -16.57
C ASP A 352 4.66 -8.59 -17.63
N LEU A 353 3.92 -7.56 -17.18
CA LEU A 353 3.17 -6.64 -18.03
C LEU A 353 3.60 -5.19 -17.88
N GLY A 354 3.73 -4.51 -19.01
CA GLY A 354 3.78 -3.05 -19.06
C GLY A 354 2.38 -2.45 -19.11
N LEU A 355 2.08 -1.48 -18.25
CA LEU A 355 0.76 -0.87 -18.16
C LEU A 355 0.85 0.66 -18.25
N SER A 356 -0.09 1.27 -18.98
CA SER A 356 -0.15 2.73 -19.10
C SER A 356 -1.58 3.19 -19.34
N ASN A 357 -1.97 4.33 -18.75
CA ASN A 357 -3.29 4.91 -18.95
C ASN A 357 -3.29 6.45 -18.99
N ALA A 358 -2.13 7.11 -19.07
CA ALA A 358 -2.11 8.56 -19.28
C ALA A 358 -2.74 8.94 -20.63
N VAL A 359 -3.44 10.06 -20.63
CA VAL A 359 -4.24 10.57 -21.75
C VAL A 359 -3.91 12.06 -21.97
N ALA A 360 -4.72 12.80 -22.71
CA ALA A 360 -4.53 14.24 -22.82
C ALA A 360 -4.73 14.93 -21.44
N TRP A 361 -3.87 15.90 -21.11
CA TRP A 361 -3.84 16.61 -19.81
C TRP A 361 -5.23 17.00 -19.28
N SER A 362 -6.05 17.66 -20.08
CA SER A 362 -7.39 18.08 -19.65
C SER A 362 -8.33 16.92 -19.33
N ALA A 363 -8.15 15.79 -19.99
CA ALA A 363 -8.96 14.59 -19.74
C ALA A 363 -8.48 13.88 -18.45
N ALA A 364 -7.18 13.83 -18.22
CA ALA A 364 -6.62 13.26 -17.01
C ALA A 364 -7.09 14.03 -15.76
N TRP A 365 -7.12 15.37 -15.81
CA TRP A 365 -7.54 16.22 -14.69
C TRP A 365 -9.07 16.32 -14.52
N ALA A 366 -9.85 15.78 -15.46
CA ALA A 366 -11.31 15.74 -15.36
C ALA A 366 -11.85 14.54 -14.56
N GLN A 367 -11.02 13.58 -14.22
CA GLN A 367 -11.42 12.34 -13.54
C GLN A 367 -10.47 12.06 -12.36
N ASN A 368 -11.03 11.79 -11.19
CA ASN A 368 -10.27 11.50 -9.99
C ASN A 368 -9.98 10.00 -9.84
N GLN A 369 -8.82 9.66 -9.27
CA GLN A 369 -8.44 8.31 -8.84
C GLN A 369 -8.66 7.23 -9.93
N VAL A 370 -8.19 7.48 -11.13
CA VAL A 370 -8.22 6.46 -12.20
C VAL A 370 -7.02 5.55 -12.05
N HIS A 371 -7.25 4.34 -11.57
CA HIS A 371 -6.20 3.34 -11.40
C HIS A 371 -5.94 2.61 -12.72
N VAL A 372 -4.69 2.21 -12.95
CA VAL A 372 -4.40 1.32 -14.09
C VAL A 372 -4.79 -0.12 -13.77
N LEU A 373 -4.66 -0.53 -12.51
CA LEU A 373 -4.96 -1.89 -12.04
C LEU A 373 -5.58 -1.83 -10.64
N SER A 374 -6.67 -2.58 -10.40
CA SER A 374 -7.23 -2.79 -9.07
C SER A 374 -7.50 -4.25 -8.75
N MET A 375 -7.21 -4.63 -7.50
CA MET A 375 -7.63 -5.89 -6.88
C MET A 375 -8.58 -5.56 -5.74
N GLU A 376 -9.86 -5.87 -5.92
CA GLU A 376 -10.94 -5.52 -5.00
C GLU A 376 -11.67 -6.79 -4.55
N ASN A 377 -11.76 -7.02 -3.22
CA ASN A 377 -12.34 -8.23 -2.65
C ASN A 377 -11.66 -9.52 -3.16
N VAL A 378 -10.35 -9.57 -3.03
CA VAL A 378 -9.55 -10.75 -3.39
C VAL A 378 -8.76 -11.26 -2.19
N LYS A 379 -8.36 -12.52 -2.23
CA LYS A 379 -7.44 -13.14 -1.27
C LYS A 379 -6.41 -14.00 -2.00
N ASP A 380 -5.29 -14.28 -1.37
CA ASP A 380 -4.25 -15.18 -1.90
C ASP A 380 -3.99 -14.92 -3.39
N SER A 381 -3.57 -13.70 -3.68
CA SER A 381 -3.42 -13.19 -5.06
C SER A 381 -2.16 -12.35 -5.20
N TRP A 382 -1.70 -12.09 -6.43
CA TRP A 382 -0.43 -11.41 -6.62
C TRP A 382 -0.35 -10.49 -7.83
N ILE A 383 0.55 -9.52 -7.74
CA ILE A 383 1.03 -8.68 -8.82
C ILE A 383 2.55 -8.76 -8.81
N ARG A 384 3.17 -9.23 -9.89
CA ARG A 384 4.61 -9.45 -9.97
C ARG A 384 5.18 -8.88 -11.26
N ASN A 385 6.29 -8.14 -11.15
CA ASN A 385 7.03 -7.62 -12.29
C ASN A 385 6.13 -6.85 -13.26
N VAL A 386 5.41 -5.85 -12.72
CA VAL A 386 4.58 -4.92 -13.49
C VAL A 386 5.26 -3.55 -13.51
N ALA A 387 5.40 -2.97 -14.69
CA ALA A 387 5.98 -1.64 -14.83
C ALA A 387 5.09 -0.69 -15.62
N SER A 388 5.03 0.58 -15.20
CA SER A 388 4.40 1.60 -16.03
C SER A 388 5.35 2.09 -17.11
N PHE A 389 4.82 2.57 -18.24
CA PHE A 389 5.60 3.09 -19.36
C PHE A 389 4.95 4.35 -19.96
N PRO A 390 5.71 5.22 -20.67
CA PRO A 390 5.16 6.41 -21.31
C PRO A 390 3.99 6.07 -22.22
N SER A 391 2.82 6.63 -21.90
CA SER A 391 1.61 6.38 -22.71
C SER A 391 1.73 6.94 -24.12
N PRO A 392 1.34 6.18 -25.16
CA PRO A 392 1.23 6.73 -26.51
C PRO A 392 0.25 7.91 -26.63
N LEU A 393 -0.64 8.06 -25.65
CA LEU A 393 -1.67 9.10 -25.59
C LEU A 393 -1.29 10.30 -24.72
N ALA A 394 -0.18 10.21 -24.00
CA ALA A 394 0.33 11.32 -23.20
C ALA A 394 0.66 12.52 -24.09
N PRO A 395 0.58 13.76 -23.55
CA PRO A 395 0.98 14.95 -24.30
C PRO A 395 2.42 14.85 -24.80
N THR A 396 2.66 15.34 -26.01
CA THR A 396 4.00 15.39 -26.63
C THR A 396 4.72 16.72 -26.38
N SER A 397 4.03 17.68 -25.76
CA SER A 397 4.59 18.99 -25.38
C SER A 397 3.78 19.60 -24.23
N GLY A 398 4.42 20.40 -23.39
CA GLY A 398 3.79 21.04 -22.24
C GLY A 398 3.59 20.10 -21.06
N ASN A 399 2.56 20.34 -20.25
CA ASN A 399 2.26 19.52 -19.09
C ASN A 399 1.86 18.09 -19.48
N GLY A 400 2.28 17.11 -18.69
CA GLY A 400 1.99 15.69 -18.90
C GLY A 400 2.87 14.99 -19.96
N VAL A 401 3.92 15.67 -20.47
CA VAL A 401 4.87 15.02 -21.41
C VAL A 401 5.53 13.82 -20.78
N GLY A 402 5.40 12.67 -21.43
CA GLY A 402 6.01 11.43 -20.97
C GLY A 402 5.26 10.75 -19.82
N ALA A 403 4.08 11.23 -19.45
CA ALA A 403 3.28 10.62 -18.40
C ALA A 403 2.95 9.15 -18.71
N HIS A 404 3.01 8.34 -17.66
CA HIS A 404 2.68 6.91 -17.73
C HIS A 404 1.26 6.66 -17.31
N LEU A 405 0.83 7.29 -16.22
CA LEU A 405 -0.44 7.03 -15.55
C LEU A 405 -1.34 8.28 -15.61
N GLN A 406 -2.64 8.07 -15.80
CA GLN A 406 -3.62 9.15 -15.79
C GLN A 406 -3.66 9.85 -14.43
N SER A 407 -3.75 9.07 -13.35
CA SER A 407 -3.61 9.57 -11.98
C SER A 407 -3.05 8.53 -11.02
N SER A 408 -3.61 7.34 -10.98
CA SER A 408 -3.26 6.34 -9.96
C SER A 408 -2.80 5.02 -10.58
N GLY A 409 -2.02 4.28 -9.81
CA GLY A 409 -1.40 3.03 -10.26
C GLY A 409 -2.19 1.79 -9.84
N ILE A 410 -1.64 1.05 -8.87
CA ILE A 410 -2.21 -0.19 -8.35
C ILE A 410 -3.00 0.10 -7.07
N LEU A 411 -4.23 -0.44 -7.00
CA LEU A 411 -5.08 -0.43 -5.82
C LEU A 411 -5.32 -1.85 -5.32
N VAL A 412 -5.08 -2.09 -4.02
CA VAL A 412 -5.55 -3.28 -3.29
C VAL A 412 -6.59 -2.82 -2.27
N LYS A 413 -7.84 -3.31 -2.40
CA LYS A 413 -8.97 -2.83 -1.59
C LYS A 413 -9.83 -3.98 -1.09
N LEU A 414 -10.22 -3.93 0.21
CA LEU A 414 -11.09 -4.92 0.85
C LEU A 414 -10.60 -6.37 0.62
N SER A 415 -9.30 -6.56 0.72
CA SER A 415 -8.59 -7.76 0.29
C SER A 415 -7.67 -8.24 1.40
N LYS A 416 -7.24 -9.51 1.33
CA LYS A 416 -6.25 -10.05 2.27
C LYS A 416 -5.22 -10.93 1.58
N ARG A 417 -4.01 -10.99 2.15
CA ARG A 417 -2.93 -11.89 1.68
C ARG A 417 -2.62 -11.68 0.19
N VAL A 418 -2.45 -10.42 -0.19
CA VAL A 418 -2.03 -10.03 -1.54
C VAL A 418 -0.57 -9.63 -1.54
N SER A 419 0.20 -10.15 -2.49
CA SER A 419 1.60 -9.76 -2.71
C SER A 419 1.72 -8.88 -3.95
N VAL A 420 2.29 -7.68 -3.81
CA VAL A 420 2.72 -6.81 -4.91
C VAL A 420 4.23 -6.75 -4.87
N VAL A 421 4.88 -7.35 -5.86
CA VAL A 421 6.34 -7.54 -5.80
C VAL A 421 7.03 -7.12 -7.10
N GLU A 422 8.29 -6.66 -6.97
CA GLU A 422 9.17 -6.39 -8.11
C GLU A 422 8.54 -5.45 -9.16
N SER A 423 7.71 -4.51 -8.71
CA SER A 423 6.92 -3.67 -9.61
C SER A 423 7.34 -2.20 -9.54
N THR A 424 7.31 -1.51 -10.70
CA THR A 424 7.73 -0.11 -10.80
C THR A 424 6.64 0.73 -11.44
N LEU A 425 6.17 1.74 -10.73
CA LEU A 425 5.18 2.71 -11.23
C LEU A 425 5.72 4.11 -11.15
N SER A 426 5.47 4.90 -12.19
CA SER A 426 5.97 6.28 -12.23
C SER A 426 5.10 7.22 -13.04
N ASP A 427 5.39 8.51 -12.89
CA ASP A 427 4.96 9.59 -13.77
C ASP A 427 3.45 9.71 -13.93
N ALA A 428 2.76 9.95 -12.80
CA ALA A 428 1.35 10.23 -12.79
C ALA A 428 1.06 11.64 -13.34
N GLU A 429 0.13 11.77 -14.26
CA GLU A 429 -0.22 13.03 -14.91
C GLU A 429 -1.05 13.94 -14.01
N ASN A 430 -2.09 13.39 -13.39
CA ASN A 430 -2.91 14.10 -12.41
C ASN A 430 -2.42 13.79 -11.00
N ILE A 431 -1.75 14.74 -10.38
CA ILE A 431 -1.24 14.67 -9.00
C ILE A 431 -1.95 15.70 -8.10
N GLY A 432 -3.15 16.11 -8.48
CA GLY A 432 -3.97 17.08 -7.73
C GLY A 432 -4.65 16.48 -6.50
N SER A 433 -5.50 17.28 -5.87
CA SER A 433 -6.36 16.87 -4.75
C SER A 433 -7.37 15.79 -5.17
N GLY A 434 -8.10 15.21 -4.22
CA GLY A 434 -9.13 14.20 -4.51
C GLY A 434 -8.61 12.80 -4.78
N GLY A 435 -7.45 12.45 -4.18
CA GLY A 435 -6.89 11.09 -4.27
C GLY A 435 -6.11 10.81 -5.54
N ASN A 436 -5.69 11.84 -6.27
CA ASN A 436 -4.91 11.67 -7.48
C ASN A 436 -3.42 11.49 -7.19
N GLY A 437 -2.71 10.78 -8.07
CA GLY A 437 -1.27 10.55 -8.00
C GLY A 437 -0.86 9.48 -6.99
N TYR A 438 -1.72 8.52 -6.66
CA TYR A 438 -1.46 7.40 -5.78
C TYR A 438 -0.93 6.21 -6.57
N LEU A 439 0.36 5.87 -6.43
CA LEU A 439 0.96 4.83 -7.28
C LEU A 439 0.69 3.42 -6.73
N PHE A 440 0.97 3.19 -5.46
CA PHE A 440 0.67 1.94 -4.77
C PHE A 440 -0.26 2.24 -3.60
N GLU A 441 -1.51 1.84 -3.72
CA GLU A 441 -2.55 2.18 -2.75
C GLU A 441 -3.13 0.93 -2.10
N VAL A 442 -3.30 0.96 -0.76
CA VAL A 442 -4.02 -0.05 0.00
C VAL A 442 -5.16 0.59 0.77
N ARG A 443 -6.33 -0.07 0.77
CA ARG A 443 -7.52 0.36 1.54
C ARG A 443 -8.19 -0.82 2.21
N GLN A 444 -8.49 -0.70 3.51
CA GLN A 444 -9.30 -1.66 4.26
C GLN A 444 -8.91 -3.12 3.93
N SER A 445 -7.61 -3.39 3.91
CA SER A 445 -7.05 -4.67 3.51
C SER A 445 -6.05 -5.15 4.56
N ASP A 446 -5.96 -6.47 4.69
CA ASP A 446 -5.15 -7.11 5.72
C ASP A 446 -4.01 -7.91 5.11
N GLU A 447 -2.86 -7.91 5.77
CA GLU A 447 -1.73 -8.78 5.44
C GLU A 447 -1.29 -8.64 3.95
N VAL A 448 -1.28 -7.40 3.43
CA VAL A 448 -0.77 -7.11 2.08
C VAL A 448 0.74 -6.88 2.14
N LEU A 449 1.48 -7.50 1.22
CA LEU A 449 2.92 -7.33 1.09
C LEU A 449 3.26 -6.53 -0.17
N PHE A 450 3.86 -5.35 0.01
CA PHE A 450 4.58 -4.64 -1.05
C PHE A 450 6.07 -4.92 -0.87
N ARG A 451 6.70 -5.62 -1.82
CA ARG A 451 8.10 -5.99 -1.70
C ARG A 451 8.89 -5.68 -2.96
N ASP A 452 10.05 -5.05 -2.79
CA ASP A 452 10.95 -4.71 -3.88
C ASP A 452 10.26 -3.86 -4.97
N CYS A 453 9.36 -2.93 -4.55
CA CYS A 453 8.59 -2.05 -5.42
C CYS A 453 9.19 -0.64 -5.46
N VAL A 454 9.06 0.02 -6.60
CA VAL A 454 9.56 1.38 -6.82
C VAL A 454 8.44 2.30 -7.28
N GLY A 455 8.24 3.40 -6.53
CA GLY A 455 7.28 4.46 -6.87
C GLY A 455 7.99 5.79 -7.15
N LYS A 456 7.77 6.40 -8.33
CA LYS A 456 8.41 7.66 -8.71
C LYS A 456 7.44 8.66 -9.31
N ASN A 457 7.60 9.93 -8.93
CA ASN A 457 6.87 11.06 -9.54
C ASN A 457 5.34 10.93 -9.49
N GLY A 458 4.81 10.28 -8.45
CA GLY A 458 3.41 10.37 -8.09
C GLY A 458 3.15 11.56 -7.17
N ARG A 459 1.97 11.60 -6.55
CA ARG A 459 1.71 12.49 -5.42
C ARG A 459 2.06 11.81 -4.11
N HIS A 460 1.54 10.61 -3.88
CA HIS A 460 1.89 9.71 -2.80
C HIS A 460 2.25 8.37 -3.42
N ASN A 461 3.55 8.07 -3.46
CA ASN A 461 4.01 6.88 -4.17
C ASN A 461 3.55 5.58 -3.48
N PHE A 462 3.55 5.56 -2.14
CA PHE A 462 2.95 4.48 -1.35
C PHE A 462 1.95 5.09 -0.37
N ILE A 463 0.72 4.60 -0.36
CA ILE A 463 -0.33 5.19 0.45
C ILE A 463 -1.29 4.15 1.02
N GLN A 464 -1.58 4.28 2.30
CA GLN A 464 -2.78 3.73 2.91
C GLN A 464 -3.87 4.80 2.86
N ASN A 465 -5.04 4.47 2.37
CA ASN A 465 -6.11 5.43 2.19
C ASN A 465 -7.46 4.87 2.63
N TRP A 466 -8.32 5.78 3.02
CA TRP A 466 -9.73 5.69 3.33
C TRP A 466 -10.22 4.48 4.15
N GLY A 467 -10.81 4.80 5.30
CA GLY A 467 -11.50 3.87 6.19
C GLY A 467 -10.58 3.14 7.17
N PHE A 468 -11.21 2.57 8.18
CA PHE A 468 -10.57 1.69 9.14
C PHE A 468 -10.24 0.33 8.51
N GLY A 469 -9.44 -0.49 9.17
CA GLY A 469 -9.21 -1.88 8.76
C GLY A 469 -8.11 -2.09 7.73
N THR A 470 -7.07 -1.23 7.71
CA THR A 470 -5.80 -1.58 7.06
C THR A 470 -4.84 -2.03 8.14
N THR A 471 -4.50 -3.33 8.16
CA THR A 471 -3.73 -3.92 9.25
C THR A 471 -2.81 -5.05 8.79
N GLY A 472 -1.66 -5.21 9.47
CA GLY A 472 -0.70 -6.26 9.18
C GLY A 472 0.01 -6.14 7.83
N CYS A 473 -0.17 -5.04 7.12
CA CYS A 473 0.48 -4.82 5.82
C CYS A 473 1.96 -4.51 6.00
N VAL A 474 2.78 -4.94 5.03
CA VAL A 474 4.24 -4.77 5.06
C VAL A 474 4.72 -4.11 3.77
N TRP A 475 5.53 -3.06 3.93
CA TRP A 475 6.30 -2.42 2.85
C TRP A 475 7.77 -2.78 3.04
N LEU A 476 8.20 -3.83 2.32
CA LEU A 476 9.55 -4.39 2.42
C LEU A 476 10.43 -3.96 1.25
N ARG A 477 11.52 -3.27 1.54
CA ARG A 477 12.48 -2.77 0.53
C ARG A 477 11.79 -2.02 -0.61
N VAL A 478 10.81 -1.18 -0.26
CA VAL A 478 10.23 -0.26 -1.25
C VAL A 478 11.09 0.99 -1.39
N GLU A 479 11.09 1.60 -2.58
CA GLU A 479 11.75 2.86 -2.88
C GLU A 479 10.74 3.91 -3.33
N SER A 480 10.77 5.09 -2.71
CA SER A 480 9.92 6.24 -3.06
C SER A 480 10.76 7.46 -3.40
N GLU A 481 10.49 8.06 -4.55
CA GLU A 481 11.23 9.22 -5.05
C GLU A 481 10.31 10.19 -5.81
N GLY A 482 10.57 11.49 -5.65
CA GLY A 482 9.96 12.54 -6.45
C GLY A 482 8.46 12.76 -6.19
N GLY A 483 7.94 12.30 -5.07
CA GLY A 483 6.55 12.56 -4.67
C GLY A 483 6.26 14.06 -4.64
N THR A 484 5.23 14.52 -5.37
CA THR A 484 4.92 15.94 -5.52
C THR A 484 3.41 16.17 -5.54
N SER A 485 2.95 17.13 -4.74
CA SER A 485 1.55 17.52 -4.63
C SER A 485 1.30 18.88 -5.27
N GLY A 486 0.16 19.04 -5.92
CA GLY A 486 -0.42 20.37 -6.20
C GLY A 486 0.05 21.07 -7.46
N LEU A 487 0.73 20.42 -8.40
CA LEU A 487 1.08 21.05 -9.69
C LEU A 487 -0.16 21.21 -10.57
N ASN A 488 -0.77 22.36 -10.52
CA ASN A 488 -1.76 22.82 -11.50
C ASN A 488 -1.47 24.26 -11.91
N GLU A 489 -2.24 24.82 -12.86
CA GLU A 489 -2.06 26.20 -13.32
C GLU A 489 -2.17 27.25 -12.20
N SER A 490 -2.90 26.93 -11.12
CA SER A 490 -3.06 27.79 -9.94
C SER A 490 -1.96 27.60 -8.90
N PHE A 491 -1.26 26.46 -8.92
CA PHE A 491 -0.16 26.13 -8.03
C PHE A 491 1.04 25.62 -8.84
N PRO A 492 1.82 26.53 -9.44
CA PRO A 492 2.98 26.16 -10.27
C PRO A 492 4.17 25.61 -9.47
N PHE A 493 4.10 25.58 -8.15
CA PHE A 493 5.13 25.06 -7.27
C PHE A 493 4.67 23.70 -6.71
N GLY A 494 5.42 22.65 -7.00
CA GLY A 494 5.21 21.37 -6.36
C GLY A 494 5.51 21.46 -4.86
N LEU A 495 4.62 20.92 -4.05
CA LEU A 495 4.88 20.63 -2.65
C LEU A 495 5.37 19.18 -2.54
N THR A 496 6.14 18.87 -1.51
CA THR A 496 6.53 17.49 -1.24
C THR A 496 5.29 16.63 -1.01
N GLY A 497 5.18 15.53 -1.76
CA GLY A 497 4.16 14.52 -1.59
C GLY A 497 4.76 13.31 -0.87
N TYR A 498 4.54 13.23 0.43
CA TYR A 498 5.02 12.10 1.23
C TYR A 498 4.32 10.81 0.82
N SER A 499 5.01 9.67 0.85
CA SER A 499 4.34 8.41 1.11
C SER A 499 3.68 8.49 2.49
N GLU A 500 2.44 7.99 2.66
CA GLU A 500 1.75 8.25 3.92
C GLU A 500 0.63 7.25 4.25
N PHE A 501 0.31 7.17 5.53
CA PHE A 501 -1.00 6.71 5.96
C PHE A 501 -1.92 7.92 6.05
N HIS A 502 -2.99 7.87 5.25
CA HIS A 502 -3.79 9.05 4.94
C HIS A 502 -5.07 9.13 5.76
N HIS A 503 -5.65 7.98 6.15
CA HIS A 503 -6.97 7.91 6.78
C HIS A 503 -7.06 6.87 7.89
N SER A 504 -7.76 7.26 8.93
CA SER A 504 -8.44 6.48 9.96
C SER A 504 -7.73 5.21 10.44
N LEU A 505 -6.79 5.42 11.35
CA LEU A 505 -6.27 4.44 12.31
C LEU A 505 -5.79 3.12 11.68
N ALA A 506 -4.96 3.20 10.64
CA ALA A 506 -4.23 2.03 10.14
C ALA A 506 -3.39 1.43 11.29
N THR A 507 -3.54 0.13 11.54
CA THR A 507 -3.08 -0.48 12.80
C THR A 507 -2.08 -1.59 12.57
N GLY A 508 -0.94 -1.55 13.27
CA GLY A 508 0.01 -2.66 13.30
C GLY A 508 0.54 -3.04 11.92
N ASN A 509 1.00 -2.05 11.15
CA ASN A 509 1.64 -2.24 9.85
C ASN A 509 3.15 -2.01 9.96
N LEU A 510 3.93 -2.49 9.00
CA LEU A 510 5.38 -2.43 9.02
C LEU A 510 5.94 -1.79 7.74
N ILE A 511 6.79 -0.79 7.92
CA ILE A 511 7.65 -0.23 6.88
C ILE A 511 9.06 -0.72 7.15
N ASP A 512 9.56 -1.67 6.34
CA ASP A 512 10.74 -2.46 6.62
C ASP A 512 11.83 -2.27 5.56
N SER A 513 13.05 -1.96 5.99
CA SER A 513 14.24 -1.89 5.12
C SER A 513 14.04 -1.03 3.87
N SER A 514 13.22 0.01 3.97
CA SER A 514 12.71 0.78 2.83
C SER A 514 13.36 2.16 2.73
N THR A 515 13.38 2.73 1.51
CA THR A 515 14.06 3.98 1.19
C THR A 515 13.07 5.03 0.69
N PHE A 516 13.06 6.20 1.35
CA PHE A 516 12.18 7.32 1.00
C PHE A 516 12.98 8.59 0.77
N HIS A 517 13.06 9.03 -0.49
CA HIS A 517 13.72 10.30 -0.85
C HIS A 517 12.76 11.49 -0.75
N ASP A 518 11.46 11.23 -0.78
CA ASP A 518 10.36 12.19 -0.61
C ASP A 518 9.70 12.14 0.78
N GLY A 519 10.10 11.17 1.62
CA GLY A 519 9.65 11.04 3.00
C GLY A 519 8.43 10.14 3.20
N PHE A 520 8.09 9.95 4.48
CA PHE A 520 6.91 9.19 4.90
C PHE A 520 6.19 9.88 6.07
N SER A 521 4.86 9.78 6.13
CA SER A 521 4.05 10.46 7.15
C SER A 521 2.97 9.56 7.75
N ILE A 522 2.95 9.42 9.09
CA ILE A 522 1.83 8.83 9.86
C ILE A 522 1.56 9.79 11.03
N ILE A 523 0.52 10.61 10.93
CA ILE A 523 0.26 11.71 11.87
C ILE A 523 -1.24 11.86 12.16
N ASN A 524 -1.58 12.68 13.13
CA ASN A 524 -2.95 13.15 13.28
C ASN A 524 -3.24 14.27 12.27
N ARG A 525 -4.09 14.00 11.30
CA ARG A 525 -4.50 14.95 10.25
C ARG A 525 -5.72 15.79 10.65
N GLY A 526 -6.28 15.56 11.84
CA GLY A 526 -7.45 16.32 12.32
C GLY A 526 -8.62 16.26 11.33
N SER A 527 -9.21 17.41 11.03
CA SER A 527 -10.37 17.54 10.13
C SER A 527 -10.03 17.52 8.64
N TYR A 528 -8.74 17.45 8.26
CA TYR A 528 -8.35 17.36 6.85
C TYR A 528 -8.82 16.05 6.21
N SER A 529 -8.98 16.07 4.89
CA SER A 529 -9.41 14.90 4.11
C SER A 529 -10.69 14.28 4.67
N SER A 530 -11.72 15.11 4.89
CA SER A 530 -13.02 14.68 5.45
C SER A 530 -12.94 14.05 6.84
N GLY A 531 -12.01 14.52 7.67
CA GLY A 531 -11.85 14.05 9.03
C GLY A 531 -10.97 12.79 9.14
N ALA A 532 -9.80 12.81 8.52
CA ALA A 532 -8.86 11.70 8.57
C ALA A 532 -8.44 11.32 10.01
N GLY A 533 -8.30 12.32 10.89
CA GLY A 533 -7.95 12.12 12.30
C GLY A 533 -6.57 11.48 12.48
N HIS A 534 -6.43 10.65 13.51
CA HIS A 534 -5.26 9.79 13.66
C HIS A 534 -5.20 8.79 12.51
N THR A 535 -4.13 8.86 11.71
CA THR A 535 -3.99 7.99 10.53
C THR A 535 -3.39 6.64 10.87
N GLY A 536 -2.76 6.48 12.03
CA GLY A 536 -2.20 5.20 12.43
C GLY A 536 -1.97 5.05 13.93
N THR A 537 -1.85 3.79 14.34
CA THR A 537 -1.46 3.32 15.68
C THR A 537 -0.65 2.04 15.56
N GLU A 538 0.34 1.87 16.42
CA GLU A 538 1.15 0.64 16.53
C GLU A 538 1.88 0.24 15.23
N ASN A 539 2.08 1.19 14.31
CA ASN A 539 2.86 0.94 13.10
C ASN A 539 4.35 1.11 13.37
N VAL A 540 5.16 0.37 12.64
CA VAL A 540 6.60 0.26 12.84
C VAL A 540 7.35 0.72 11.60
N PHE A 541 8.31 1.61 11.79
CA PHE A 541 9.40 1.88 10.85
C PHE A 541 10.64 1.13 11.32
N TRP A 542 11.10 0.19 10.52
CA TRP A 542 12.25 -0.66 10.82
C TRP A 542 13.33 -0.51 9.76
N ASN A 543 14.55 -0.13 10.15
CA ASN A 543 15.70 -0.04 9.25
C ASN A 543 15.43 0.81 7.99
N THR A 544 14.89 2.01 8.15
CA THR A 544 14.50 2.87 7.04
C THR A 544 15.58 3.89 6.67
N GLY A 545 15.67 4.25 5.40
CA GLY A 545 16.66 5.17 4.87
C GLY A 545 16.14 6.10 3.79
N GLY A 546 17.01 6.98 3.31
CA GLY A 546 16.71 7.97 2.28
C GLY A 546 17.06 9.39 2.70
N THR A 547 16.68 10.37 1.88
CA THR A 547 16.92 11.80 2.11
C THR A 547 15.66 12.57 2.53
N GLY A 548 14.53 11.88 2.59
CA GLY A 548 13.25 12.47 2.94
C GLY A 548 13.06 12.69 4.45
N LEU A 549 11.93 13.29 4.80
CA LEU A 549 11.51 13.52 6.18
C LEU A 549 10.57 12.39 6.62
N LEU A 550 10.88 11.74 7.73
CA LEU A 550 9.97 10.83 8.40
C LEU A 550 9.18 11.58 9.47
N ARG A 551 7.87 11.63 9.31
CA ARG A 551 6.93 12.23 10.25
C ARG A 551 6.11 11.12 10.90
N SER A 552 6.38 10.80 12.16
CA SER A 552 5.66 9.78 12.89
C SER A 552 5.15 10.33 14.22
N LYS A 553 3.83 10.46 14.31
CA LYS A 553 3.13 10.80 15.55
C LYS A 553 1.80 10.07 15.53
N GLN A 554 1.82 8.89 16.08
CA GLN A 554 0.72 7.95 16.03
C GLN A 554 -0.13 8.03 17.32
N PHE A 555 -1.34 7.52 17.27
CA PHE A 555 -2.15 7.37 18.46
C PHE A 555 -1.60 6.21 19.32
N GLY A 556 -1.57 6.38 20.64
CA GLY A 556 -1.02 5.37 21.56
C GLY A 556 0.48 5.19 21.35
N TRP A 557 0.87 4.11 20.74
CA TRP A 557 2.26 3.81 20.40
C TRP A 557 2.49 3.86 18.90
N GLY A 558 3.60 4.46 18.49
CA GLY A 558 4.23 4.32 17.19
C GLY A 558 5.70 3.97 17.40
N TYR A 559 6.33 3.33 16.42
CA TYR A 559 7.69 2.82 16.59
C TYR A 559 8.58 3.23 15.43
N VAL A 560 9.74 3.84 15.75
CA VAL A 560 10.78 4.17 14.79
C VAL A 560 12.09 3.54 15.27
N ILE A 561 12.51 2.46 14.63
CA ILE A 561 13.65 1.64 15.05
C ILE A 561 14.65 1.53 13.90
N GLY A 562 15.82 2.13 14.08
CA GLY A 562 16.87 2.17 13.07
C GLY A 562 16.45 2.96 11.83
N THR A 563 16.59 4.28 11.85
CA THR A 563 16.32 5.13 10.71
C THR A 563 17.49 6.08 10.42
N ALA A 564 17.75 6.31 9.13
CA ALA A 564 18.66 7.35 8.65
C ALA A 564 17.92 8.55 8.04
N LEU A 565 16.58 8.52 8.03
CA LEU A 565 15.74 9.64 7.57
C LEU A 565 15.85 10.83 8.53
N GLN A 566 15.64 12.04 8.04
CA GLN A 566 15.34 13.17 8.91
C GLN A 566 14.07 12.86 9.68
N LEU A 567 14.01 13.25 10.96
CA LEU A 567 12.97 12.75 11.85
C LEU A 567 12.16 13.88 12.48
N GLU A 568 10.83 13.74 12.45
CA GLU A 568 9.86 14.57 13.16
C GLU A 568 8.89 13.63 13.89
N VAL A 569 9.16 13.36 15.16
CA VAL A 569 8.34 12.49 16.05
C VAL A 569 7.57 13.28 17.11
N GLU A 570 7.85 14.57 17.25
CA GLU A 570 7.13 15.50 18.11
C GLU A 570 6.58 16.64 17.27
N LEU A 571 5.27 16.63 17.03
CA LEU A 571 4.62 17.72 16.34
C LEU A 571 4.30 18.83 17.34
N GLU A 572 5.18 19.83 17.46
CA GLU A 572 4.81 21.10 18.08
C GLU A 572 3.84 21.83 17.14
N SER A 573 2.71 22.22 17.66
CA SER A 573 1.67 23.05 17.08
C SER A 573 1.82 23.42 15.58
N GLY A 574 1.18 22.71 14.70
CA GLY A 574 1.08 23.00 13.27
C GLY A 574 -0.32 22.74 12.74
N LEU A 575 -0.50 22.83 11.43
CA LEU A 575 -1.78 22.59 10.74
C LEU A 575 -2.41 21.21 11.04
N PHE A 576 -1.63 20.27 11.51
CA PHE A 576 -2.03 18.91 11.86
C PHE A 576 -1.86 18.60 13.35
N SER A 577 -1.73 19.62 14.20
CA SER A 577 -1.73 19.47 15.64
C SER A 577 -3.15 19.19 16.13
N GLY A 578 -3.62 17.98 15.94
CA GLY A 578 -4.75 17.48 16.72
C GLY A 578 -4.29 17.21 18.15
N THR A 579 -5.22 17.11 19.06
CA THR A 579 -4.95 16.53 20.37
C THR A 579 -4.39 15.13 20.17
N THR A 580 -3.25 14.86 20.75
CA THR A 580 -2.66 13.52 20.80
C THR A 580 -2.85 13.01 22.22
N ASP A 581 -2.73 11.73 22.44
CA ASP A 581 -2.72 11.14 23.78
C ASP A 581 -1.50 11.56 24.62
N GLY A 582 -0.66 12.45 24.08
CA GLY A 582 0.46 13.08 24.76
C GLY A 582 1.75 12.27 24.81
N SER A 583 1.77 11.02 24.31
CA SER A 583 3.00 10.24 24.18
C SER A 583 3.70 10.54 22.85
N SER A 584 5.03 10.52 22.87
CA SER A 584 5.85 10.52 21.64
C SER A 584 6.03 9.09 21.15
N ASP A 585 6.20 8.91 19.86
CA ASP A 585 6.53 7.61 19.30
C ASP A 585 7.86 7.09 19.89
N TYR A 586 7.95 5.77 20.02
CA TYR A 586 9.18 5.13 20.50
C TYR A 586 10.27 5.25 19.45
N LEU A 587 11.41 5.80 19.85
CA LEU A 587 12.56 6.02 18.97
C LEU A 587 13.78 5.26 19.49
N GLU A 588 14.37 4.40 18.63
CA GLU A 588 15.59 3.66 18.93
C GLU A 588 16.50 3.60 17.70
N GLY A 589 17.81 3.80 17.90
CA GLY A 589 18.80 3.66 16.81
C GLY A 589 18.67 4.72 15.71
N TYR A 590 18.40 5.97 16.05
CA TYR A 590 18.43 7.08 15.09
C TYR A 590 19.84 7.22 14.51
N GLU A 591 19.95 7.38 13.18
CA GLU A 591 21.21 7.40 12.42
C GLU A 591 22.02 6.08 12.47
N ALA A 592 21.47 5.00 13.03
CA ALA A 592 22.14 3.71 13.17
C ALA A 592 21.44 2.57 12.41
N ALA A 593 20.70 2.88 11.33
CA ALA A 593 19.96 1.91 10.53
C ALA A 593 20.87 0.81 9.96
N ALA A 594 22.05 1.18 9.45
CA ALA A 594 22.93 0.25 8.76
C ALA A 594 23.41 -0.95 9.60
N ASP A 595 23.48 -0.76 10.93
CA ASP A 595 23.99 -1.77 11.86
C ASP A 595 22.87 -2.50 12.64
N LEU A 596 21.60 -2.26 12.29
CA LEU A 596 20.46 -2.91 12.94
C LEU A 596 20.37 -4.40 12.55
N SER A 597 20.27 -5.27 13.54
CA SER A 597 20.11 -6.72 13.38
C SER A 597 18.81 -7.21 14.06
N PRO A 598 17.92 -7.92 13.35
CA PRO A 598 17.99 -8.23 11.93
C PRO A 598 17.81 -6.99 11.05
N SER A 599 18.33 -7.03 9.82
CA SER A 599 18.14 -5.96 8.85
C SER A 599 16.69 -5.82 8.42
N SER A 600 15.94 -6.93 8.35
CA SER A 600 14.49 -6.97 8.11
C SER A 600 13.78 -7.67 9.25
N LEU A 601 12.83 -6.95 9.85
CA LEU A 601 11.96 -7.50 10.90
C LEU A 601 11.02 -8.57 10.34
N TYR A 602 10.39 -8.28 9.20
CA TYR A 602 9.47 -9.20 8.54
C TYR A 602 10.13 -10.54 8.22
N GLU A 603 11.30 -10.51 7.57
CA GLU A 603 11.98 -11.74 7.13
C GLU A 603 12.47 -12.58 8.33
N ASP A 604 12.93 -11.94 9.42
CA ASP A 604 13.35 -12.66 10.64
C ASP A 604 12.14 -13.25 11.37
N GLN A 605 11.03 -12.50 11.49
CA GLN A 605 9.80 -13.03 12.08
C GLN A 605 9.23 -14.20 11.27
N LEU A 606 9.21 -14.08 9.93
CA LEU A 606 8.75 -15.16 9.04
C LEU A 606 9.65 -16.40 9.19
N ALA A 607 10.96 -16.24 9.16
CA ALA A 607 11.89 -17.35 9.34
C ALA A 607 11.71 -18.04 10.71
N ARG A 608 11.49 -17.27 11.78
CA ARG A 608 11.20 -17.82 13.12
C ARG A 608 9.90 -18.60 13.12
N ARG A 609 8.80 -18.04 12.58
CA ARG A 609 7.51 -18.72 12.53
C ARG A 609 7.60 -20.04 11.77
N LEU A 610 8.18 -20.04 10.56
CA LEU A 610 8.35 -21.24 9.74
C LEU A 610 9.29 -22.28 10.37
N SER A 611 10.22 -21.87 11.24
CA SER A 611 11.10 -22.81 11.94
C SER A 611 10.44 -23.50 13.14
N LEU A 612 9.29 -22.98 13.59
CA LEU A 612 8.52 -23.54 14.71
C LEU A 612 7.41 -24.49 14.24
N GLU A 613 7.07 -24.47 12.95
CA GLU A 613 6.12 -25.42 12.38
C GLU A 613 6.73 -26.82 12.28
N PRO A 614 6.01 -27.88 12.69
CA PRO A 614 6.56 -29.24 12.84
C PRO A 614 6.86 -29.97 11.53
#